data_e4f201774745c98d41a7ab736a743e99
#
_entry.id   e4f201774745c98d41a7ab736a743e99
#
_cell.length_a   1.000
_cell.length_b   1.000
_cell.length_c   1.000
_cell.angle_alpha   90.00
_cell.angle_beta   90.00
_cell.angle_gamma   90.00
#
_symmetry.space_group_name_H-M   'P 1'
#
loop_
_entity.id
_entity.type
_entity.pdbx_description
1 polymer ?
#
loop_
_entity_poly.entity_id
_entity_poly.type
_entity_poly.pdbx_seq_one_letter_code
_entity_poly.pdbx_strand_id
1 'polypeptide(L)'
;MHRFFKTRFLQIFIICIYVFPAHAQNSLGEEQSLYNYVKEQYKTSDVLVNGKELFPDDPRINNYPYLFTENWIAADIYIKGEVFYNELIRYNLYSDKLILQFYQNQTLPKAIVIDNQLVDSIDVNGHMFVSVDYLGYSDVDRNFVEYIDGGQIKYSIAYYKDYIRMYSNLNPYGKYSELKTNKYLFRNGETFKVNNRRQFLRVFPDSKREIRRFLRRNNMKYKNATTSQISTLIEFCNELD
;
A
#
# COMPACT_ATOMS: atom_id res chain seq x y z
N MET A 1 -48.62 -31.87 38.28
CA MET A 1 -47.93 -30.65 38.73
C MET A 1 -46.45 -30.62 38.28
N HIS A 2 -46.13 -31.08 37.05
CA HIS A 2 -44.73 -31.26 36.56
C HIS A 2 -44.46 -30.71 35.15
N ARG A 3 -45.34 -29.89 34.58
CA ARG A 3 -45.19 -29.40 33.19
C ARG A 3 -44.87 -27.88 33.07
N PHE A 4 -44.89 -27.13 34.16
CA PHE A 4 -44.68 -25.66 34.09
C PHE A 4 -43.23 -25.20 34.36
N PHE A 5 -42.32 -26.11 34.76
CA PHE A 5 -40.95 -25.73 35.10
C PHE A 5 -39.95 -25.82 33.95
N LYS A 6 -40.29 -26.53 32.87
CA LYS A 6 -39.36 -26.73 31.72
C LYS A 6 -39.35 -25.58 30.69
N THR A 7 -40.41 -24.78 30.64
CA THR A 7 -40.51 -23.68 29.65
C THR A 7 -39.86 -22.38 30.09
N ARG A 8 -39.65 -22.13 31.37
CA ARG A 8 -39.00 -20.91 31.86
C ARG A 8 -37.46 -20.95 31.80
N PHE A 9 -36.86 -22.12 31.83
CA PHE A 9 -35.39 -22.26 31.70
C PHE A 9 -34.91 -22.08 30.26
N LEU A 10 -35.73 -22.35 29.27
CA LEU A 10 -35.40 -22.21 27.85
C LEU A 10 -35.44 -20.73 27.40
N GLN A 11 -36.29 -19.90 28.02
CA GLN A 11 -36.38 -18.47 27.71
C GLN A 11 -35.24 -17.64 28.29
N ILE A 12 -34.60 -18.06 29.39
CA ILE A 12 -33.47 -17.36 30.00
C ILE A 12 -32.18 -17.61 29.18
N PHE A 13 -32.07 -18.75 28.49
CA PHE A 13 -30.89 -19.07 27.69
C PHE A 13 -30.82 -18.31 26.35
N ILE A 14 -31.97 -17.86 25.82
CA ILE A 14 -32.07 -17.14 24.56
C ILE A 14 -31.72 -15.65 24.74
N ILE A 15 -31.88 -15.08 25.93
CA ILE A 15 -31.61 -13.66 26.21
C ILE A 15 -30.11 -13.36 26.41
N CYS A 16 -29.29 -14.38 26.77
CA CYS A 16 -27.86 -14.20 26.96
C CYS A 16 -27.01 -14.13 25.65
N ILE A 17 -27.61 -14.38 24.48
CA ILE A 17 -26.87 -14.41 23.21
C ILE A 17 -26.81 -13.03 22.51
N TYR A 18 -27.56 -12.03 22.98
CA TYR A 18 -27.65 -10.71 22.33
C TYR A 18 -26.82 -9.60 22.97
N VAL A 19 -25.94 -9.91 23.92
CA VAL A 19 -25.05 -8.91 24.50
C VAL A 19 -23.60 -9.23 24.13
N PHE A 20 -23.27 -9.11 22.84
CA PHE A 20 -21.89 -8.84 22.47
C PHE A 20 -21.74 -7.33 22.27
N PRO A 21 -20.98 -6.64 23.10
CA PRO A 21 -20.74 -5.23 22.91
C PRO A 21 -19.89 -5.01 21.68
N ALA A 22 -20.42 -4.26 20.73
CA ALA A 22 -19.68 -3.67 19.62
C ALA A 22 -18.69 -2.61 20.20
N HIS A 23 -17.63 -3.04 20.89
CA HIS A 23 -16.59 -2.16 21.43
C HIS A 23 -15.28 -2.15 20.61
N ALA A 24 -15.21 -2.94 19.54
CA ALA A 24 -13.99 -3.04 18.76
C ALA A 24 -13.86 -1.99 17.62
N GLN A 25 -14.90 -1.21 17.34
CA GLN A 25 -14.85 -0.23 16.24
C GLN A 25 -14.49 1.21 16.69
N ASN A 26 -14.50 1.51 17.98
CA ASN A 26 -14.23 2.87 18.48
C ASN A 26 -12.74 3.17 18.73
N SER A 27 -11.89 2.15 18.92
CA SER A 27 -10.50 2.40 19.35
C SER A 27 -9.65 3.08 18.27
N LEU A 28 -9.79 2.69 17.01
CA LEU A 28 -9.04 3.31 15.89
C LEU A 28 -9.46 4.76 15.65
N GLY A 29 -10.74 5.08 15.76
CA GLY A 29 -11.23 6.44 15.60
C GLY A 29 -10.84 7.35 16.76
N GLU A 30 -10.78 6.83 17.98
CA GLU A 30 -10.34 7.57 19.17
C GLU A 30 -8.84 7.82 19.15
N GLU A 31 -8.03 6.84 18.75
CA GLU A 31 -6.58 6.96 18.61
C GLU A 31 -6.21 7.99 17.54
N GLN A 32 -6.86 7.93 16.38
CA GLN A 32 -6.69 8.90 15.31
C GLN A 32 -7.13 10.31 15.71
N SER A 33 -8.23 10.44 16.46
CA SER A 33 -8.72 11.71 16.98
C SER A 33 -7.75 12.30 18.00
N LEU A 34 -7.22 11.47 18.90
CA LEU A 34 -6.22 11.88 19.89
C LEU A 34 -4.91 12.31 19.20
N TYR A 35 -4.46 11.54 18.21
CA TYR A 35 -3.29 11.87 17.42
C TYR A 35 -3.44 13.23 16.72
N ASN A 36 -4.57 13.47 16.05
CA ASN A 36 -4.84 14.75 15.41
C ASN A 36 -4.87 15.92 16.40
N TYR A 37 -5.47 15.74 17.59
CA TYR A 37 -5.46 16.73 18.67
C TYR A 37 -4.04 17.03 19.17
N VAL A 38 -3.23 16.00 19.40
CA VAL A 38 -1.82 16.16 19.83
C VAL A 38 -1.01 16.82 18.71
N LYS A 39 -1.20 16.44 17.46
CA LYS A 39 -0.55 17.03 16.29
C LYS A 39 -0.87 18.54 16.15
N GLU A 40 -2.13 18.94 16.38
CA GLU A 40 -2.52 20.36 16.38
C GLU A 40 -1.83 21.16 17.49
N GLN A 41 -1.65 20.56 18.68
CA GLN A 41 -1.04 21.20 19.83
C GLN A 41 0.50 21.26 19.76
N TYR A 42 1.16 20.17 19.37
CA TYR A 42 2.62 20.00 19.49
C TYR A 42 3.37 20.03 18.16
N LYS A 43 2.66 20.09 17.03
CA LYS A 43 3.21 20.13 15.68
C LYS A 43 4.10 18.91 15.34
N THR A 44 4.45 18.75 14.10
CA THR A 44 5.11 17.60 13.48
C THR A 44 6.15 16.88 14.35
N SER A 45 6.05 15.55 14.46
CA SER A 45 7.00 14.73 15.21
C SER A 45 8.42 14.85 14.65
N ASP A 46 9.42 15.01 15.52
CA ASP A 46 10.84 15.09 15.15
C ASP A 46 11.30 13.84 14.37
N VAL A 47 10.67 12.68 14.59
CA VAL A 47 10.96 11.43 13.88
C VAL A 47 10.63 11.55 12.39
N LEU A 48 9.50 12.19 12.05
CA LEU A 48 9.10 12.42 10.66
C LEU A 48 9.93 13.50 9.97
N VAL A 49 10.33 14.53 10.70
CA VAL A 49 11.02 15.71 10.13
C VAL A 49 12.53 15.51 10.00
N ASN A 50 13.04 14.37 10.43
CA ASN A 50 14.46 14.03 10.33
C ASN A 50 14.83 13.59 8.89
N GLY A 51 14.71 14.52 7.95
CA GLY A 51 14.97 14.31 6.52
C GLY A 51 15.83 15.41 5.90
N LYS A 52 16.15 15.24 4.64
CA LYS A 52 16.88 16.24 3.84
C LYS A 52 15.90 17.22 3.20
N GLU A 53 16.22 18.52 3.22
CA GLU A 53 15.41 19.51 2.50
C GLU A 53 15.24 19.13 1.03
N LEU A 54 14.00 19.23 0.54
CA LEU A 54 13.68 18.95 -0.85
C LEU A 54 14.07 20.13 -1.73
N PHE A 55 14.93 19.88 -2.71
CA PHE A 55 15.08 20.78 -3.85
C PHE A 55 14.04 20.36 -4.90
N PRO A 56 13.11 21.24 -5.28
CA PRO A 56 12.05 20.91 -6.22
C PRO A 56 12.62 20.54 -7.59
N ASP A 57 11.96 19.61 -8.27
CA ASP A 57 12.24 19.29 -9.67
C ASP A 57 12.02 20.54 -10.56
N ASP A 58 12.67 20.59 -11.73
CA ASP A 58 12.48 21.67 -12.68
C ASP A 58 11.01 21.69 -13.18
N PRO A 59 10.22 22.74 -12.87
CA PRO A 59 8.80 22.80 -13.20
C PRO A 59 8.51 22.85 -14.71
N ARG A 60 9.54 23.01 -15.54
CA ARG A 60 9.43 23.02 -17.01
C ARG A 60 9.41 21.63 -17.62
N ILE A 61 9.75 20.58 -16.83
CA ILE A 61 9.70 19.19 -17.28
C ILE A 61 8.24 18.78 -17.39
N ASN A 62 7.85 18.23 -18.55
CA ASN A 62 6.48 17.78 -18.77
C ASN A 62 6.18 16.49 -18.02
N ASN A 63 4.92 16.32 -17.61
CA ASN A 63 4.45 15.31 -16.69
C ASN A 63 5.08 15.46 -15.28
N TYR A 64 4.76 14.54 -14.40
CA TYR A 64 5.26 14.53 -13.01
C TYR A 64 5.84 13.15 -12.64
N PRO A 65 6.81 13.10 -11.74
CA PRO A 65 7.43 11.84 -11.33
C PRO A 65 6.68 11.10 -10.24
N TYR A 66 5.59 11.65 -9.69
CA TYR A 66 4.94 11.15 -8.48
C TYR A 66 3.97 10.01 -8.73
N LEU A 67 3.73 9.21 -7.67
CA LEU A 67 2.71 8.16 -7.63
C LEU A 67 1.31 8.80 -7.69
N PHE A 68 0.43 8.22 -8.47
CA PHE A 68 -0.98 8.57 -8.67
C PHE A 68 -1.24 9.99 -9.20
N THR A 69 -0.74 11.04 -8.57
CA THR A 69 -1.06 12.43 -8.89
C THR A 69 0.12 13.37 -8.68
N GLU A 70 0.06 14.54 -9.27
CA GLU A 70 0.99 15.64 -9.03
C GLU A 70 0.77 16.31 -7.65
N ASN A 71 -0.45 16.22 -7.11
CA ASN A 71 -0.81 16.85 -5.85
C ASN A 71 -0.24 16.07 -4.63
N TRP A 72 -0.24 16.74 -3.47
CA TRP A 72 0.00 16.11 -2.20
C TRP A 72 -1.16 15.16 -1.87
N ILE A 73 -0.84 13.99 -1.34
CA ILE A 73 -1.82 12.95 -0.99
C ILE A 73 -1.72 12.70 0.51
N ALA A 74 -2.87 12.60 1.18
CA ALA A 74 -2.93 12.15 2.55
C ALA A 74 -2.61 10.64 2.62
N ALA A 75 -1.76 10.26 3.56
CA ALA A 75 -1.34 8.88 3.78
C ALA A 75 -1.05 8.62 5.26
N ASP A 76 -1.21 7.39 5.68
CA ASP A 76 -0.76 6.92 6.98
C ASP A 76 0.64 6.32 6.82
N ILE A 77 1.60 6.80 7.62
CA ILE A 77 3.01 6.37 7.54
C ILE A 77 3.33 5.56 8.80
N TYR A 78 3.92 4.39 8.61
CA TYR A 78 4.36 3.49 9.68
C TYR A 78 5.88 3.54 9.78
N ILE A 79 6.40 3.91 10.96
CA ILE A 79 7.83 4.04 11.24
C ILE A 79 8.13 3.34 12.57
N LYS A 80 8.89 2.24 12.53
CA LYS A 80 9.34 1.51 13.74
C LYS A 80 8.20 1.16 14.71
N GLY A 81 7.04 0.81 14.15
CA GLY A 81 5.84 0.43 14.91
C GLY A 81 4.99 1.61 15.38
N GLU A 82 5.38 2.86 15.12
CA GLU A 82 4.55 4.05 15.33
C GLU A 82 3.79 4.41 14.05
N VAL A 83 2.56 4.94 14.20
CA VAL A 83 1.71 5.34 13.08
C VAL A 83 1.55 6.86 13.07
N PHE A 84 1.79 7.47 11.92
CA PHE A 84 1.58 8.89 11.67
C PHE A 84 0.44 9.04 10.69
N TYR A 85 -0.71 9.48 11.17
CA TYR A 85 -1.96 9.50 10.42
C TYR A 85 -2.11 10.76 9.56
N ASN A 86 -2.65 10.57 8.36
CA ASN A 86 -3.08 11.65 7.47
C ASN A 86 -1.98 12.66 7.15
N GLU A 87 -0.76 12.16 6.96
CA GLU A 87 0.38 12.99 6.56
C GLU A 87 0.34 13.30 5.06
N LEU A 88 0.70 14.52 4.67
CA LEU A 88 0.73 14.93 3.27
C LEU A 88 2.04 14.50 2.63
N ILE A 89 1.96 13.57 1.69
CA ILE A 89 3.13 13.00 1.02
C ILE A 89 3.08 13.12 -0.49
N ARG A 90 4.25 12.96 -1.11
CA ARG A 90 4.48 12.58 -2.51
C ARG A 90 5.51 11.48 -2.56
N TYR A 91 5.26 10.42 -3.31
CA TYR A 91 6.27 9.42 -3.60
C TYR A 91 6.81 9.64 -5.01
N ASN A 92 8.06 10.10 -5.10
CA ASN A 92 8.73 10.33 -6.38
C ASN A 92 9.23 9.01 -6.96
N LEU A 93 8.56 8.50 -7.99
CA LEU A 93 8.83 7.21 -8.63
C LEU A 93 10.08 7.22 -9.53
N TYR A 94 10.56 8.38 -9.92
CA TYR A 94 11.81 8.48 -10.68
C TYR A 94 13.04 8.39 -9.78
N SER A 95 13.06 9.17 -8.71
CA SER A 95 14.17 9.18 -7.75
C SER A 95 14.02 8.19 -6.60
N ASP A 96 12.87 7.49 -6.53
CA ASP A 96 12.51 6.52 -5.49
C ASP A 96 12.57 7.11 -4.06
N LYS A 97 11.98 8.29 -3.89
CA LYS A 97 12.02 9.04 -2.64
C LYS A 97 10.64 9.38 -2.13
N LEU A 98 10.43 9.16 -0.84
CA LEU A 98 9.25 9.62 -0.13
C LEU A 98 9.46 11.06 0.34
N ILE A 99 8.51 11.93 0.04
CA ILE A 99 8.55 13.35 0.36
C ILE A 99 7.38 13.66 1.26
N LEU A 100 7.65 14.33 2.38
CA LEU A 100 6.66 14.80 3.35
C LEU A 100 6.51 16.30 3.26
N GLN A 101 5.27 16.79 3.23
CA GLN A 101 4.97 18.21 3.46
C GLN A 101 4.61 18.42 4.92
N PHE A 102 5.19 19.44 5.55
CA PHE A 102 4.87 19.81 6.93
C PHE A 102 4.88 21.33 7.13
N TYR A 103 4.26 21.76 8.20
CA TYR A 103 4.21 23.18 8.56
C TYR A 103 5.14 23.45 9.76
N GLN A 104 6.16 24.23 9.56
CA GLN A 104 7.01 24.72 10.65
C GLN A 104 6.50 26.09 11.11
N ASN A 105 6.10 26.19 12.38
CA ASN A 105 5.62 27.45 13.00
C ASN A 105 4.42 28.10 12.30
N GLN A 106 3.49 27.31 11.72
CA GLN A 106 2.27 27.78 11.01
C GLN A 106 2.54 28.80 9.88
N THR A 107 3.74 28.82 9.37
CA THR A 107 4.14 29.64 8.23
C THR A 107 3.95 28.87 6.91
N LEU A 108 4.81 29.10 5.94
CA LEU A 108 4.77 28.41 4.67
C LEU A 108 5.05 26.90 4.82
N PRO A 109 4.36 26.06 4.06
CA PRO A 109 4.63 24.64 4.07
C PRO A 109 6.04 24.35 3.57
N LYS A 110 6.76 23.48 4.26
CA LYS A 110 8.07 22.95 3.86
C LYS A 110 7.91 21.51 3.39
N ALA A 111 8.86 21.08 2.57
CA ALA A 111 8.93 19.70 2.12
C ALA A 111 10.31 19.11 2.41
N ILE A 112 10.34 17.89 2.88
CA ILE A 112 11.56 17.12 3.14
C ILE A 112 11.48 15.75 2.48
N VAL A 113 12.63 15.20 2.16
CA VAL A 113 12.79 13.81 1.77
C VAL A 113 12.98 13.00 3.05
N ILE A 114 12.05 12.10 3.35
CA ILE A 114 12.19 11.16 4.48
C ILE A 114 13.28 10.14 4.15
N ASP A 115 14.01 9.69 5.15
CA ASP A 115 14.88 8.53 4.99
C ASP A 115 14.03 7.27 4.85
N ASN A 116 14.02 6.70 3.64
CA ASN A 116 13.21 5.53 3.32
C ASN A 116 13.52 4.32 4.22
N GLN A 117 14.74 4.22 4.77
CA GLN A 117 15.13 3.13 5.68
C GLN A 117 14.42 3.17 7.03
N LEU A 118 13.85 4.31 7.41
CA LEU A 118 13.07 4.45 8.64
C LEU A 118 11.62 4.03 8.46
N VAL A 119 11.11 3.99 7.23
CA VAL A 119 9.69 3.76 6.92
C VAL A 119 9.44 2.28 6.70
N ASP A 120 8.59 1.69 7.53
CA ASP A 120 8.16 0.29 7.40
C ASP A 120 7.12 0.13 6.28
N SER A 121 6.10 1.00 6.28
CA SER A 121 5.04 0.98 5.27
C SER A 121 4.28 2.32 5.18
N ILE A 122 3.47 2.44 4.13
CA ILE A 122 2.65 3.62 3.85
C ILE A 122 1.30 3.13 3.34
N ASP A 123 0.20 3.57 3.95
CA ASP A 123 -1.15 3.38 3.38
C ASP A 123 -1.57 4.64 2.63
N VAL A 124 -1.81 4.50 1.35
CA VAL A 124 -2.30 5.57 0.47
C VAL A 124 -3.62 5.14 -0.13
N ASN A 125 -4.73 5.67 0.37
CA ASN A 125 -6.08 5.36 -0.15
C ASN A 125 -6.41 3.85 -0.15
N GLY A 126 -5.98 3.10 0.86
CA GLY A 126 -6.17 1.64 0.94
C GLY A 126 -5.18 0.83 0.10
N HIS A 127 -4.17 1.46 -0.49
CA HIS A 127 -3.04 0.80 -1.13
C HIS A 127 -1.87 0.75 -0.15
N MET A 128 -1.56 -0.44 0.35
CA MET A 128 -0.46 -0.65 1.29
C MET A 128 0.87 -0.79 0.54
N PHE A 129 1.74 0.19 0.70
CA PHE A 129 3.11 0.15 0.20
C PHE A 129 4.05 -0.23 1.35
N VAL A 130 4.77 -1.33 1.19
CA VAL A 130 5.68 -1.86 2.22
C VAL A 130 7.13 -1.71 1.77
N SER A 131 8.00 -1.36 2.69
CA SER A 131 9.44 -1.27 2.45
C SER A 131 9.98 -2.64 2.02
N VAL A 132 10.78 -2.63 0.96
CA VAL A 132 11.44 -3.83 0.44
C VAL A 132 12.41 -4.41 1.46
N ASP A 133 13.10 -3.53 2.22
CA ASP A 133 13.99 -3.94 3.31
C ASP A 133 13.21 -4.61 4.45
N TYR A 134 12.04 -4.08 4.82
CA TYR A 134 11.14 -4.69 5.81
C TYR A 134 10.65 -6.08 5.37
N LEU A 135 10.37 -6.27 4.07
CA LEU A 135 9.97 -7.56 3.51
C LEU A 135 11.14 -8.54 3.34
N GLY A 136 12.39 -8.07 3.43
CA GLY A 136 13.59 -8.88 3.20
C GLY A 136 13.76 -9.30 1.74
N TYR A 137 13.26 -8.53 0.77
CA TYR A 137 13.36 -8.84 -0.66
C TYR A 137 14.67 -8.28 -1.23
N SER A 138 15.56 -9.14 -1.72
CA SER A 138 16.86 -8.75 -2.27
C SER A 138 16.82 -8.38 -3.77
N ASP A 139 15.82 -8.85 -4.51
CA ASP A 139 15.78 -8.77 -5.97
C ASP A 139 14.84 -7.69 -6.53
N VAL A 140 14.38 -6.78 -5.67
CA VAL A 140 13.49 -5.68 -6.03
C VAL A 140 14.25 -4.36 -5.96
N ASP A 141 14.47 -3.74 -7.11
CA ASP A 141 15.17 -2.44 -7.22
C ASP A 141 14.21 -1.27 -6.98
N ARG A 142 13.63 -1.21 -5.77
CA ARG A 142 12.75 -0.13 -5.27
C ARG A 142 12.71 -0.15 -3.75
N ASN A 143 12.51 1.04 -3.14
CA ASN A 143 12.36 1.12 -1.68
C ASN A 143 11.00 0.61 -1.21
N PHE A 144 9.93 0.89 -1.98
CA PHE A 144 8.56 0.49 -1.62
C PHE A 144 7.88 -0.25 -2.75
N VAL A 145 7.09 -1.23 -2.38
CA VAL A 145 6.21 -1.99 -3.28
C VAL A 145 4.78 -2.00 -2.75
N GLU A 146 3.79 -1.85 -3.60
CA GLU A 146 2.41 -2.15 -3.23
C GLU A 146 2.33 -3.64 -2.91
N TYR A 147 1.93 -3.96 -1.68
CA TYR A 147 1.95 -5.30 -1.14
C TYR A 147 0.54 -5.88 -1.06
N ILE A 148 0.39 -7.10 -1.55
CA ILE A 148 -0.85 -7.86 -1.52
C ILE A 148 -0.55 -9.16 -0.78
N ASP A 149 -1.02 -9.24 0.47
CA ASP A 149 -0.87 -10.45 1.27
C ASP A 149 -1.92 -11.49 0.84
N GLY A 150 -1.45 -12.64 0.45
CA GLY A 150 -2.29 -13.79 0.13
C GLY A 150 -2.00 -14.98 1.06
N GLY A 151 -1.26 -14.79 2.14
CA GLY A 151 -0.87 -15.87 3.04
C GLY A 151 0.50 -16.45 2.67
N GLN A 152 0.56 -17.71 2.23
CA GLN A 152 1.84 -18.35 1.86
C GLN A 152 2.43 -17.75 0.58
N ILE A 153 1.59 -17.37 -0.35
CA ILE A 153 1.97 -16.68 -1.59
C ILE A 153 1.72 -15.19 -1.40
N LYS A 154 2.74 -14.37 -1.57
CA LYS A 154 2.67 -12.92 -1.50
C LYS A 154 2.89 -12.33 -2.87
N TYR A 155 2.24 -11.19 -3.15
CA TYR A 155 2.36 -10.52 -4.43
C TYR A 155 2.69 -9.06 -4.22
N SER A 156 3.58 -8.51 -5.05
CA SER A 156 4.01 -7.13 -4.94
C SER A 156 4.11 -6.45 -6.28
N ILE A 157 3.79 -5.16 -6.30
CA ILE A 157 3.88 -4.29 -7.49
C ILE A 157 4.84 -3.15 -7.19
N ALA A 158 5.96 -3.12 -7.90
CA ALA A 158 6.90 -2.00 -7.87
C ALA A 158 6.53 -1.01 -8.97
N TYR A 159 6.32 0.25 -8.60
CA TYR A 159 5.99 1.35 -9.50
C TYR A 159 7.22 2.18 -9.82
N TYR A 160 7.36 2.63 -11.06
CA TYR A 160 8.45 3.52 -11.47
C TYR A 160 8.08 4.39 -12.66
N LYS A 161 8.82 5.48 -12.83
CA LYS A 161 8.80 6.35 -14.00
C LYS A 161 10.22 6.64 -14.45
N ASP A 162 10.44 6.81 -15.74
CA ASP A 162 11.72 7.21 -16.30
C ASP A 162 11.69 8.69 -16.69
N TYR A 163 12.84 9.34 -16.66
CA TYR A 163 13.02 10.62 -17.28
C TYR A 163 13.50 10.45 -18.72
N ILE A 164 12.74 10.98 -19.67
CA ILE A 164 12.99 10.89 -21.10
C ILE A 164 13.64 12.19 -21.58
N ARG A 165 14.92 12.11 -21.89
CA ARG A 165 15.75 13.24 -22.34
C ARG A 165 15.57 13.63 -23.81
N MET A 166 14.71 12.93 -24.56
CA MET A 166 14.46 13.30 -25.97
C MET A 166 13.71 14.63 -26.02
N TYR A 167 14.48 15.69 -26.32
CA TYR A 167 13.95 17.04 -26.44
C TYR A 167 13.20 17.20 -27.75
N SER A 168 12.07 17.87 -27.71
CA SER A 168 11.26 18.22 -28.86
C SER A 168 10.63 19.60 -28.62
N ASN A 169 10.01 20.18 -29.65
CA ASN A 169 9.30 21.45 -29.51
C ASN A 169 8.18 21.36 -28.43
N LEU A 170 7.59 20.17 -28.24
CA LEU A 170 6.57 19.93 -27.23
C LEU A 170 7.17 19.62 -25.84
N ASN A 171 8.42 19.14 -25.77
CA ASN A 171 9.09 18.76 -24.52
C ASN A 171 10.54 19.31 -24.54
N PRO A 172 10.72 20.62 -24.49
CA PRO A 172 12.06 21.24 -24.63
C PRO A 172 12.97 20.95 -23.44
N TYR A 173 12.41 20.56 -22.30
CA TYR A 173 13.12 20.19 -21.06
C TYR A 173 13.02 18.71 -20.73
N GLY A 174 12.58 17.86 -21.70
CA GLY A 174 12.29 16.47 -21.46
C GLY A 174 10.92 16.24 -20.81
N LYS A 175 10.66 14.99 -20.46
CA LYS A 175 9.42 14.59 -19.78
C LYS A 175 9.58 13.34 -18.92
N TYR A 176 8.72 13.17 -17.94
CA TYR A 176 8.59 11.89 -17.26
C TYR A 176 7.72 10.93 -18.08
N SER A 177 8.04 9.63 -18.03
CA SER A 177 7.26 8.59 -18.71
C SER A 177 5.90 8.40 -18.06
N GLU A 178 5.03 7.68 -18.76
CA GLU A 178 3.85 7.08 -18.13
C GLU A 178 4.28 6.10 -17.03
N LEU A 179 3.32 5.78 -16.13
CA LEU A 179 3.53 4.85 -15.03
C LEU A 179 3.91 3.47 -15.56
N LYS A 180 4.98 2.91 -15.05
CA LYS A 180 5.46 1.56 -15.33
C LYS A 180 5.43 0.71 -14.08
N THR A 181 5.28 -0.61 -14.25
CA THR A 181 5.23 -1.54 -13.12
C THR A 181 6.09 -2.76 -13.38
N ASN A 182 6.75 -3.24 -12.32
CA ASN A 182 7.28 -4.60 -12.22
C ASN A 182 6.45 -5.35 -11.17
N LYS A 183 6.08 -6.59 -11.50
CA LYS A 183 5.25 -7.44 -10.66
C LYS A 183 6.08 -8.60 -10.15
N TYR A 184 5.98 -8.87 -8.86
CA TYR A 184 6.74 -9.91 -8.18
C TYR A 184 5.79 -10.84 -7.43
N LEU A 185 6.15 -12.11 -7.36
CA LEU A 185 5.46 -13.12 -6.59
C LEU A 185 6.48 -13.78 -5.66
N PHE A 186 6.12 -13.89 -4.38
CA PHE A 186 6.93 -14.52 -3.36
C PHE A 186 6.29 -15.86 -2.97
N ARG A 187 7.05 -16.96 -3.12
CA ARG A 187 6.59 -18.31 -2.83
C ARG A 187 7.77 -19.18 -2.40
N ASN A 188 7.64 -19.94 -1.34
CA ASN A 188 8.65 -20.87 -0.83
C ASN A 188 10.04 -20.22 -0.61
N GLY A 189 10.07 -18.96 -0.15
CA GLY A 189 11.32 -18.22 0.08
C GLY A 189 12.00 -17.66 -1.16
N GLU A 190 11.39 -17.81 -2.34
CA GLU A 190 11.94 -17.30 -3.61
C GLU A 190 11.09 -16.17 -4.18
N THR A 191 11.74 -15.20 -4.82
CA THR A 191 11.10 -14.08 -5.52
C THR A 191 11.08 -14.33 -7.03
N PHE A 192 9.90 -14.26 -7.63
CA PHE A 192 9.71 -14.46 -9.06
C PHE A 192 9.19 -13.18 -9.73
N LYS A 193 9.87 -12.69 -10.78
CA LYS A 193 9.35 -11.61 -11.60
C LYS A 193 8.24 -12.12 -12.51
N VAL A 194 7.02 -11.55 -12.40
CA VAL A 194 5.80 -12.06 -13.02
C VAL A 194 5.03 -10.99 -13.79
N ASN A 195 5.71 -10.21 -14.61
CA ASN A 195 5.14 -9.09 -15.37
C ASN A 195 4.05 -9.48 -16.36
N ASN A 196 3.96 -10.75 -16.73
CA ASN A 196 2.96 -11.25 -17.67
C ASN A 196 2.43 -12.63 -17.25
N ARG A 197 1.26 -13.00 -17.82
CA ARG A 197 0.60 -14.28 -17.53
C ARG A 197 1.50 -15.50 -17.75
N ARG A 198 2.38 -15.47 -18.75
CA ARG A 198 3.27 -16.62 -19.04
C ARG A 198 4.28 -16.81 -17.90
N GLN A 199 4.86 -15.70 -17.41
CA GLN A 199 5.79 -15.73 -16.27
C GLN A 199 5.06 -16.18 -15.01
N PHE A 200 3.87 -15.63 -14.70
CA PHE A 200 3.05 -16.03 -13.57
C PHE A 200 2.76 -17.54 -13.58
N LEU A 201 2.27 -18.08 -14.70
CA LEU A 201 1.95 -19.50 -14.82
C LEU A 201 3.17 -20.43 -14.74
N ARG A 202 4.41 -19.93 -14.93
CA ARG A 202 5.61 -20.75 -14.74
C ARG A 202 5.88 -21.08 -13.27
N VAL A 203 5.46 -20.19 -12.36
CA VAL A 203 5.63 -20.39 -10.92
C VAL A 203 4.74 -21.52 -10.39
N PHE A 204 3.66 -21.85 -11.13
CA PHE A 204 2.69 -22.89 -10.78
C PHE A 204 2.66 -24.00 -11.85
N PRO A 205 3.69 -24.85 -11.95
CA PRO A 205 3.80 -25.82 -13.04
C PRO A 205 2.63 -26.82 -13.07
N ASP A 206 2.16 -27.25 -11.92
CA ASP A 206 1.13 -28.29 -11.76
C ASP A 206 -0.28 -27.72 -11.90
N SER A 207 -0.51 -26.49 -11.44
CA SER A 207 -1.84 -25.84 -11.41
C SER A 207 -2.13 -24.90 -12.58
N LYS A 208 -1.31 -24.93 -13.64
CA LYS A 208 -1.45 -24.03 -14.83
C LYS A 208 -2.84 -24.08 -15.47
N ARG A 209 -3.46 -25.26 -15.51
CA ARG A 209 -4.76 -25.47 -16.17
C ARG A 209 -5.87 -24.83 -15.35
N GLU A 210 -5.83 -25.01 -14.05
CA GLU A 210 -6.79 -24.48 -13.06
C GLU A 210 -6.73 -22.96 -13.05
N ILE A 211 -5.54 -22.38 -12.97
CA ILE A 211 -5.31 -20.92 -13.00
C ILE A 211 -5.78 -20.30 -14.32
N ARG A 212 -5.52 -20.94 -15.47
CA ARG A 212 -6.05 -20.47 -16.76
C ARG A 212 -7.57 -20.50 -16.82
N ARG A 213 -8.19 -21.51 -16.20
CA ARG A 213 -9.65 -21.64 -16.11
C ARG A 213 -10.21 -20.55 -15.21
N PHE A 214 -9.60 -20.30 -14.06
CA PHE A 214 -9.96 -19.22 -13.13
C PHE A 214 -9.93 -17.86 -13.82
N LEU A 215 -8.81 -17.49 -14.47
CA LEU A 215 -8.67 -16.24 -15.21
C LEU A 215 -9.76 -16.04 -16.28
N ARG A 216 -10.13 -17.10 -16.99
CA ARG A 216 -11.22 -17.07 -18.00
C ARG A 216 -12.59 -16.90 -17.39
N ARG A 217 -12.90 -17.64 -16.31
CA ARG A 217 -14.20 -17.57 -15.62
C ARG A 217 -14.46 -16.19 -15.03
N ASN A 218 -13.42 -15.54 -14.50
CA ASN A 218 -13.50 -14.22 -13.91
C ASN A 218 -13.27 -13.09 -14.94
N ASN A 219 -13.19 -13.41 -16.24
CA ASN A 219 -12.90 -12.45 -17.32
C ASN A 219 -11.67 -11.57 -17.03
N MET A 220 -10.67 -12.14 -16.33
CA MET A 220 -9.50 -11.43 -15.86
C MET A 220 -8.38 -11.43 -16.91
N LYS A 221 -7.98 -10.25 -17.35
CA LYS A 221 -6.78 -10.03 -18.17
C LYS A 221 -5.60 -9.70 -17.25
N TYR A 222 -4.75 -10.66 -16.96
CA TYR A 222 -3.64 -10.55 -16.01
C TYR A 222 -2.82 -9.25 -16.13
N LYS A 223 -2.54 -8.79 -17.36
CA LYS A 223 -1.76 -7.56 -17.59
C LYS A 223 -2.42 -6.32 -16.99
N ASN A 224 -3.75 -6.24 -17.07
CA ASN A 224 -4.57 -5.09 -16.68
C ASN A 224 -5.43 -5.40 -15.46
N ALA A 225 -5.11 -6.47 -14.71
CA ALA A 225 -5.86 -6.84 -13.51
C ALA A 225 -5.66 -5.77 -12.43
N THR A 226 -6.75 -5.41 -11.77
CA THR A 226 -6.75 -4.52 -10.61
C THR A 226 -6.12 -5.21 -9.39
N THR A 227 -5.74 -4.45 -8.37
CA THR A 227 -5.21 -4.99 -7.10
C THR A 227 -6.17 -6.00 -6.49
N SER A 228 -7.47 -5.69 -6.43
CA SER A 228 -8.51 -6.60 -5.93
C SER A 228 -8.60 -7.90 -6.74
N GLN A 229 -8.53 -7.81 -8.07
CA GLN A 229 -8.51 -9.01 -8.93
C GLN A 229 -7.26 -9.87 -8.69
N ILE A 230 -6.12 -9.24 -8.48
CA ILE A 230 -4.87 -9.95 -8.14
C ILE A 230 -5.00 -10.63 -6.77
N SER A 231 -5.55 -9.94 -5.75
CA SER A 231 -5.80 -10.53 -4.44
C SER A 231 -6.61 -11.83 -4.56
N THR A 232 -7.75 -11.78 -5.24
CA THR A 232 -8.59 -12.97 -5.48
C THR A 232 -7.85 -14.08 -6.27
N LEU A 233 -6.96 -13.70 -7.20
CA LEU A 233 -6.14 -14.68 -7.92
C LEU A 233 -5.12 -15.35 -6.99
N ILE A 234 -4.48 -14.61 -6.11
CA ILE A 234 -3.49 -15.13 -5.16
C ILE A 234 -4.15 -16.01 -4.12
N GLU A 235 -5.30 -15.61 -3.58
CA GLU A 235 -6.12 -16.44 -2.70
C GLU A 235 -6.44 -17.80 -3.35
N PHE A 236 -6.92 -17.77 -4.61
CA PHE A 236 -7.17 -19.00 -5.36
C PHE A 236 -5.90 -19.85 -5.57
N CYS A 237 -4.75 -19.21 -5.80
CA CYS A 237 -3.48 -19.95 -5.95
C CYS A 237 -3.05 -20.62 -4.62
N ASN A 238 -3.31 -19.98 -3.47
CA ASN A 238 -3.03 -20.56 -2.15
C ASN A 238 -3.92 -21.80 -1.86
N GLU A 239 -5.13 -21.86 -2.40
CA GLU A 239 -6.01 -23.03 -2.28
C GLU A 239 -5.54 -24.22 -3.12
N LEU A 240 -4.67 -23.99 -4.11
CA LEU A 240 -4.15 -25.03 -5.00
C LEU A 240 -2.78 -25.60 -4.56
N ASP A 241 -2.11 -24.93 -3.62
CA ASP A 241 -0.83 -25.34 -3.03
C ASP A 241 -1.05 -26.26 -1.81
#